data_877bf36c56ab8a3530d7532a41d3a028
#
_entry.id   877bf36c56ab8a3530d7532a41d3a028
#
_cell.length_a   1.000
_cell.length_b   1.000
_cell.length_c   1.000
_cell.angle_alpha   90.00
_cell.angle_beta   90.00
_cell.angle_gamma   90.00
#
_symmetry.space_group_name_H-M   'P 1'
#
loop_
_entity.id
_entity.type
_entity.pdbx_description
1 polymer ?
#
loop_
_entity_poly.entity_id
_entity_poly.type
_entity_poly.pdbx_seq_one_letter_code
_entity_poly.pdbx_strand_id
1 'polypeptide(L)'
;MRSARTVTPTPLARGAAFTMVLIISATALLLLLQYSSLPDLLPVHFNGRGMPNGWQYRTLPRVLIPVGVQAMLALVFTAVAVLLLSRPHGDRDADAPDVRAAAAAAEAVLLLALIWVAFQGYAAFTLVRLWTTHRATLPLYNVGEAVGVIASLGVAVRAHRQLGRPEPRPFVEEHWRLGQLYKNPEDPALFVPTRDGRRWTLNFGRPVAGALLGLVLVLGVLAPTVLIALALR
;
A
#
# COMPACT_ATOMS: atom_id res chain seq x y z
N MET A 1 22.28 -20.88 -14.59
CA MET A 1 21.32 -19.99 -13.87
C MET A 1 20.35 -19.41 -14.91
N ARG A 2 19.10 -19.88 -14.98
CA ARG A 2 18.08 -19.26 -15.85
C ARG A 2 17.63 -17.96 -15.18
N SER A 3 17.78 -16.84 -15.89
CA SER A 3 17.33 -15.52 -15.44
C SER A 3 15.86 -15.59 -15.04
N ALA A 4 15.54 -15.27 -13.80
CA ALA A 4 14.18 -15.12 -13.35
C ALA A 4 13.58 -13.91 -14.12
N ARG A 5 12.71 -14.17 -15.11
CA ARG A 5 11.97 -13.10 -15.78
C ARG A 5 10.84 -12.68 -14.85
N THR A 6 10.79 -11.41 -14.52
CA THR A 6 9.68 -10.82 -13.76
C THR A 6 8.48 -10.59 -14.66
N VAL A 7 7.27 -10.71 -14.11
CA VAL A 7 6.05 -10.27 -14.79
C VAL A 7 6.16 -8.77 -15.07
N THR A 8 5.85 -8.34 -16.29
CA THR A 8 5.92 -6.90 -16.64
C THR A 8 4.80 -6.14 -15.93
N PRO A 9 5.12 -5.08 -15.18
CA PRO A 9 4.09 -4.23 -14.57
C PRO A 9 3.27 -3.51 -15.65
N THR A 10 1.99 -3.32 -15.39
CA THR A 10 1.09 -2.60 -16.30
C THR A 10 1.56 -1.14 -16.48
N PRO A 11 1.17 -0.47 -17.60
CA PRO A 11 1.47 0.96 -17.75
C PRO A 11 0.93 1.81 -16.59
N LEU A 12 -0.26 1.47 -16.07
CA LEU A 12 -0.87 2.17 -14.95
C LEU A 12 -0.09 1.97 -13.64
N ALA A 13 0.40 0.75 -13.38
CA ALA A 13 1.26 0.47 -12.24
C ALA A 13 2.56 1.29 -12.29
N ARG A 14 3.19 1.38 -13.46
CA ARG A 14 4.39 2.22 -13.67
C ARG A 14 4.10 3.70 -13.48
N GLY A 15 2.99 4.17 -14.05
CA GLY A 15 2.52 5.55 -13.87
C GLY A 15 2.28 5.89 -12.40
N ALA A 16 1.62 4.99 -11.66
CA ALA A 16 1.39 5.16 -10.22
C ALA A 16 2.71 5.27 -9.43
N ALA A 17 3.67 4.38 -9.70
CA ALA A 17 4.98 4.44 -9.04
C ALA A 17 5.73 5.75 -9.33
N PHE A 18 5.74 6.20 -10.58
CA PHE A 18 6.34 7.48 -10.95
C PHE A 18 5.65 8.67 -10.27
N THR A 19 4.32 8.69 -10.27
CA THR A 19 3.52 9.76 -9.65
C THR A 19 3.75 9.83 -8.13
N MET A 20 3.91 8.68 -7.45
CA MET A 20 4.28 8.68 -6.03
C MET A 20 5.61 9.41 -5.78
N VAL A 21 6.63 9.17 -6.59
CA VAL A 21 7.92 9.86 -6.47
C VAL A 21 7.75 11.37 -6.64
N LEU A 22 6.95 11.80 -7.63
CA LEU A 22 6.68 13.22 -7.84
C LEU A 22 5.95 13.85 -6.65
N ILE A 23 4.93 13.18 -6.10
CA ILE A 23 4.19 13.70 -4.94
C ILE A 23 5.09 13.80 -3.70
N ILE A 24 5.90 12.79 -3.42
CA ILE A 24 6.83 12.79 -2.29
C ILE A 24 7.83 13.94 -2.43
N SER A 25 8.40 14.11 -3.63
CA SER A 25 9.34 15.19 -3.91
C SER A 25 8.68 16.58 -3.78
N ALA A 26 7.46 16.74 -4.30
CA ALA A 26 6.71 17.99 -4.18
C ALA A 26 6.35 18.30 -2.71
N THR A 27 5.95 17.28 -1.93
CA THR A 27 5.68 17.45 -0.49
C THR A 27 6.94 17.86 0.27
N ALA A 28 8.07 17.21 -0.01
CA ALA A 28 9.36 17.57 0.60
C ALA A 28 9.75 19.01 0.28
N LEU A 29 9.65 19.38 -1.00
CA LEU A 29 9.95 20.74 -1.45
C LEU A 29 9.04 21.78 -0.78
N LEU A 30 7.73 21.52 -0.72
CA LEU A 30 6.77 22.40 -0.05
C LEU A 30 7.17 22.64 1.41
N LEU A 31 7.44 21.56 2.17
CA LEU A 31 7.79 21.64 3.58
C LEU A 31 9.13 22.34 3.82
N LEU A 32 10.12 22.13 2.95
CA LEU A 32 11.41 22.79 3.02
C LEU A 32 11.30 24.30 2.73
N LEU A 33 10.54 24.68 1.70
CA LEU A 33 10.31 26.10 1.35
C LEU A 33 9.54 26.84 2.45
N GLN A 34 8.61 26.15 3.10
CA GLN A 34 7.83 26.75 4.19
C GLN A 34 8.54 26.71 5.56
N TYR A 35 9.65 25.98 5.68
CA TYR A 35 10.30 25.73 6.97
C TYR A 35 10.62 27.02 7.74
N SER A 36 11.18 28.05 7.09
CA SER A 36 11.56 29.32 7.73
C SER A 36 10.36 30.15 8.18
N SER A 37 9.21 29.99 7.53
CA SER A 37 7.96 30.72 7.84
C SER A 37 7.14 30.06 8.97
N LEU A 38 7.48 28.83 9.36
CA LEU A 38 6.77 28.14 10.43
C LEU A 38 7.15 28.73 11.80
N PRO A 39 6.20 28.78 12.78
CA PRO A 39 6.49 29.19 14.14
C PRO A 39 7.50 28.25 14.84
N ASP A 40 8.20 28.75 15.85
CA ASP A 40 9.19 27.96 16.58
C ASP A 40 8.55 26.83 17.40
N LEU A 41 7.31 27.03 17.86
CA LEU A 41 6.49 26.02 18.53
C LEU A 41 5.35 25.60 17.59
N LEU A 42 5.37 24.32 17.23
CA LEU A 42 4.35 23.70 16.38
C LEU A 42 3.31 22.98 17.25
N PRO A 43 2.01 23.22 17.04
CA PRO A 43 0.98 22.36 17.63
C PRO A 43 1.04 20.97 16.98
N VAL A 44 1.23 19.95 17.80
CA VAL A 44 1.39 18.54 17.37
C VAL A 44 0.33 17.61 17.90
N HIS A 45 -0.45 18.08 18.87
CA HIS A 45 -1.54 17.33 19.46
C HIS A 45 -2.78 18.22 19.59
N PHE A 46 -3.96 17.64 19.33
CA PHE A 46 -5.24 18.33 19.34
C PHE A 46 -6.25 17.53 20.16
N ASN A 47 -7.08 18.22 20.94
CA ASN A 47 -8.19 17.60 21.63
C ASN A 47 -9.35 17.25 20.67
N GLY A 48 -10.37 16.54 21.17
CA GLY A 48 -11.55 16.15 20.37
C GLY A 48 -12.39 17.32 19.81
N ARG A 49 -12.09 18.57 20.21
CA ARG A 49 -12.71 19.80 19.66
C ARG A 49 -11.82 20.49 18.61
N GLY A 50 -10.68 19.88 18.25
CA GLY A 50 -9.73 20.44 17.29
C GLY A 50 -8.87 21.59 17.85
N MET A 51 -8.84 21.80 19.18
CA MET A 51 -7.98 22.80 19.81
C MET A 51 -6.63 22.19 20.13
N PRO A 52 -5.52 22.92 19.83
CA PRO A 52 -4.19 22.43 20.18
C PRO A 52 -4.03 22.30 21.69
N ASN A 53 -3.51 21.18 22.14
CA ASN A 53 -3.20 20.90 23.55
C ASN A 53 -1.82 20.26 23.75
N GLY A 54 -0.98 20.24 22.71
CA GLY A 54 0.42 19.84 22.79
C GLY A 54 1.26 20.58 21.74
N TRP A 55 2.43 21.05 22.16
CA TRP A 55 3.35 21.79 21.31
C TRP A 55 4.76 21.19 21.38
N GLN A 56 5.48 21.30 20.29
CA GLN A 56 6.87 20.90 20.22
C GLN A 56 7.68 21.88 19.37
N TYR A 57 8.97 22.01 19.67
CA TYR A 57 9.87 22.88 18.90
C TYR A 57 9.94 22.44 17.45
N ARG A 58 9.99 23.44 16.55
CA ARG A 58 10.22 23.24 15.13
C ARG A 58 11.63 22.66 14.92
N THR A 59 11.69 21.44 14.39
CA THR A 59 12.93 20.79 13.94
C THR A 59 12.72 20.24 12.54
N LEU A 60 13.77 20.21 11.73
CA LEU A 60 13.67 19.69 10.37
C LEU A 60 13.12 18.25 10.30
N PRO A 61 13.60 17.29 11.11
CA PRO A 61 13.02 15.94 11.12
C PRO A 61 11.51 15.94 11.41
N ARG A 62 11.06 16.78 12.35
CA ARG A 62 9.63 16.85 12.71
C ARG A 62 8.77 17.40 11.59
N VAL A 63 9.24 18.46 10.91
CA VAL A 63 8.51 19.03 9.77
C VAL A 63 8.45 18.02 8.60
N LEU A 64 9.48 17.20 8.43
CA LEU A 64 9.55 16.19 7.37
C LEU A 64 8.89 14.84 7.73
N ILE A 65 8.28 14.66 8.91
CA ILE A 65 7.54 13.42 9.27
C ILE A 65 6.56 12.98 8.15
N PRO A 66 5.73 13.86 7.56
CA PRO A 66 4.82 13.45 6.48
C PRO A 66 5.55 12.84 5.28
N VAL A 67 6.73 13.37 4.91
CA VAL A 67 7.57 12.82 3.83
C VAL A 67 8.09 11.44 4.21
N GLY A 68 8.52 11.26 5.46
CA GLY A 68 8.95 9.96 5.99
C GLY A 68 7.83 8.91 5.91
N VAL A 69 6.60 9.29 6.29
CA VAL A 69 5.43 8.42 6.18
C VAL A 69 5.12 8.08 4.73
N GLN A 70 5.13 9.06 3.82
CA GLN A 70 4.94 8.83 2.38
C GLN A 70 6.00 7.87 1.81
N ALA A 71 7.27 8.08 2.14
CA ALA A 71 8.37 7.25 1.68
C ALA A 71 8.24 5.81 2.20
N MET A 72 7.87 5.64 3.46
CA MET A 72 7.62 4.33 4.06
C MET A 72 6.45 3.60 3.38
N LEU A 73 5.32 4.28 3.16
CA LEU A 73 4.18 3.71 2.42
C LEU A 73 4.60 3.30 1.01
N ALA A 74 5.24 4.20 0.25
CA ALA A 74 5.69 3.92 -1.11
C ALA A 74 6.65 2.72 -1.14
N LEU A 75 7.62 2.65 -0.22
CA LEU A 75 8.57 1.54 -0.12
C LEU A 75 7.88 0.21 0.15
N VAL A 76 7.01 0.16 1.17
CA VAL A 76 6.32 -1.07 1.57
C VAL A 76 5.43 -1.59 0.44
N PHE A 77 4.58 -0.74 -0.13
CA PHE A 77 3.67 -1.16 -1.20
C PHE A 77 4.41 -1.51 -2.49
N THR A 78 5.51 -0.81 -2.80
CA THR A 78 6.37 -1.17 -3.93
C THR A 78 7.04 -2.53 -3.70
N ALA A 79 7.51 -2.81 -2.49
CA ALA A 79 8.07 -4.13 -2.15
C ALA A 79 7.02 -5.24 -2.32
N VAL A 80 5.77 -5.01 -1.89
CA VAL A 80 4.65 -5.94 -2.14
C VAL A 80 4.43 -6.15 -3.65
N ALA A 81 4.37 -5.07 -4.42
CA ALA A 81 4.18 -5.16 -5.87
C ALA A 81 5.32 -5.93 -6.55
N VAL A 82 6.58 -5.68 -6.16
CA VAL A 82 7.75 -6.42 -6.65
C VAL A 82 7.65 -7.90 -6.29
N LEU A 83 7.23 -8.25 -5.08
CA LEU A 83 7.03 -9.64 -4.68
C LEU A 83 5.95 -10.32 -5.52
N LEU A 84 4.82 -9.63 -5.79
CA LEU A 84 3.76 -10.14 -6.66
C LEU A 84 4.22 -10.38 -8.10
N LEU A 85 5.11 -9.51 -8.61
CA LEU A 85 5.67 -9.61 -9.95
C LEU A 85 6.88 -10.54 -10.05
N SER A 86 7.50 -10.90 -8.93
CA SER A 86 8.68 -11.77 -8.84
C SER A 86 8.32 -13.22 -9.03
N ARG A 87 8.21 -13.65 -10.28
CA ARG A 87 7.83 -15.01 -10.64
C ARG A 87 8.92 -15.71 -11.42
N PRO A 88 9.25 -16.99 -11.09
CA PRO A 88 9.99 -17.80 -12.02
C PRO A 88 9.08 -18.08 -13.22
N HIS A 89 9.42 -17.53 -14.37
CA HIS A 89 8.79 -17.91 -15.64
C HIS A 89 9.31 -19.30 -16.03
N GLY A 90 8.44 -20.31 -15.96
CA GLY A 90 8.51 -21.40 -16.91
C GLY A 90 7.93 -20.90 -18.25
N ASP A 91 8.09 -21.61 -19.34
CA ASP A 91 7.64 -21.32 -20.72
C ASP A 91 6.13 -21.01 -20.90
N ARG A 92 5.54 -20.21 -20.02
CA ARG A 92 4.13 -19.86 -20.08
C ARG A 92 3.95 -18.49 -20.71
N ASP A 93 2.93 -18.42 -21.58
CA ASP A 93 2.49 -17.20 -22.23
C ASP A 93 2.31 -16.04 -21.24
N ALA A 94 2.69 -14.85 -21.66
CA ALA A 94 2.44 -13.60 -20.92
C ALA A 94 0.94 -13.41 -20.60
N ASP A 95 0.08 -14.07 -21.36
CA ASP A 95 -1.38 -14.05 -21.25
C ASP A 95 -1.95 -15.13 -20.32
N ALA A 96 -1.12 -15.91 -19.65
CA ALA A 96 -1.61 -16.92 -18.70
C ALA A 96 -2.46 -16.24 -17.59
N PRO A 97 -3.62 -16.82 -17.21
CA PRO A 97 -4.55 -16.21 -16.26
C PRO A 97 -3.92 -15.81 -14.94
N ASP A 98 -2.96 -16.58 -14.45
CA ASP A 98 -2.23 -16.33 -13.22
C ASP A 98 -1.17 -15.21 -13.35
N VAL A 99 -0.59 -14.99 -14.54
CA VAL A 99 0.30 -13.85 -14.83
C VAL A 99 -0.53 -12.56 -14.86
N ARG A 100 -1.70 -12.58 -15.50
CA ARG A 100 -2.63 -11.45 -15.50
C ARG A 100 -3.12 -11.13 -14.08
N ALA A 101 -3.41 -12.16 -13.26
CA ALA A 101 -3.81 -11.97 -11.88
C ALA A 101 -2.69 -11.31 -11.05
N ALA A 102 -1.44 -11.73 -11.21
CA ALA A 102 -0.29 -11.13 -10.53
C ALA A 102 -0.09 -9.66 -10.95
N ALA A 103 -0.19 -9.35 -12.25
CA ALA A 103 -0.08 -7.98 -12.76
C ALA A 103 -1.22 -7.08 -12.26
N ALA A 104 -2.47 -7.59 -12.26
CA ALA A 104 -3.63 -6.86 -11.73
C ALA A 104 -3.53 -6.61 -10.22
N ALA A 105 -3.05 -7.59 -9.44
CA ALA A 105 -2.83 -7.43 -8.02
C ALA A 105 -1.73 -6.40 -7.72
N ALA A 106 -0.62 -6.43 -8.45
CA ALA A 106 0.45 -5.44 -8.30
C ALA A 106 -0.02 -4.03 -8.69
N GLU A 107 -0.81 -3.90 -9.77
CA GLU A 107 -1.44 -2.63 -10.15
C GLU A 107 -2.32 -2.09 -9.03
N ALA A 108 -3.20 -2.91 -8.46
CA ALA A 108 -4.09 -2.50 -7.38
C ALA A 108 -3.31 -2.03 -6.14
N VAL A 109 -2.26 -2.76 -5.77
CA VAL A 109 -1.37 -2.41 -4.65
C VAL A 109 -0.72 -1.05 -4.86
N LEU A 110 -0.18 -0.76 -6.06
CA LEU A 110 0.46 0.52 -6.36
C LEU A 110 -0.55 1.67 -6.47
N LEU A 111 -1.76 1.42 -6.95
CA LEU A 111 -2.82 2.42 -6.96
C LEU A 111 -3.30 2.77 -5.54
N LEU A 112 -3.44 1.79 -4.66
CA LEU A 112 -3.72 2.03 -3.25
C LEU A 112 -2.61 2.85 -2.60
N ALA A 113 -1.34 2.50 -2.85
CA ALA A 113 -0.21 3.28 -2.37
C ALA A 113 -0.27 4.73 -2.85
N LEU A 114 -0.54 4.96 -4.15
CA LEU A 114 -0.65 6.30 -4.73
C LEU A 114 -1.74 7.12 -4.04
N ILE A 115 -2.92 6.54 -3.79
CA ILE A 115 -4.03 7.22 -3.09
C ILE A 115 -3.57 7.71 -1.71
N TRP A 116 -2.96 6.83 -0.93
CA TRP A 116 -2.56 7.16 0.44
C TRP A 116 -1.31 8.05 0.52
N VAL A 117 -0.37 7.94 -0.43
CA VAL A 117 0.74 8.88 -0.59
C VAL A 117 0.22 10.27 -0.96
N ALA A 118 -0.77 10.37 -1.86
CA ALA A 118 -1.40 11.64 -2.22
C ALA A 118 -2.17 12.24 -1.03
N PHE A 119 -2.90 11.41 -0.28
CA PHE A 119 -3.58 11.85 0.95
C PHE A 119 -2.58 12.38 1.99
N GLN A 120 -1.43 11.74 2.18
CA GLN A 120 -0.39 12.25 3.10
C GLN A 120 0.21 13.58 2.61
N GLY A 121 0.36 13.79 1.29
CA GLY A 121 0.75 15.09 0.73
C GLY A 121 -0.28 16.18 1.01
N TYR A 122 -1.56 15.85 0.84
CA TYR A 122 -2.66 16.74 1.19
C TYR A 122 -2.70 17.04 2.71
N ALA A 123 -2.50 16.02 3.55
CA ALA A 123 -2.39 16.19 5.00
C ALA A 123 -1.21 17.10 5.39
N ALA A 124 -0.06 16.96 4.73
CA ALA A 124 1.10 17.85 4.94
C ALA A 124 0.77 19.30 4.59
N PHE A 125 0.07 19.53 3.48
CA PHE A 125 -0.39 20.89 3.11
C PHE A 125 -1.36 21.47 4.15
N THR A 126 -2.30 20.68 4.67
CA THR A 126 -3.22 21.13 5.71
C THR A 126 -2.51 21.42 7.04
N LEU A 127 -1.47 20.63 7.37
CA LEU A 127 -0.61 20.88 8.54
C LEU A 127 0.15 22.20 8.42
N VAL A 128 0.75 22.51 7.28
CA VAL A 128 1.43 23.80 7.06
C VAL A 128 0.44 24.96 7.28
N ARG A 129 -0.77 24.85 6.72
CA ARG A 129 -1.81 25.87 6.94
C ARG A 129 -2.21 25.99 8.41
N LEU A 130 -2.35 24.89 9.11
CA LEU A 130 -2.65 24.87 10.53
C LEU A 130 -1.54 25.56 11.35
N TRP A 131 -0.28 25.24 11.08
CA TRP A 131 0.85 25.83 11.77
C TRP A 131 1.02 27.33 11.51
N THR A 132 0.70 27.80 10.31
CA THR A 132 0.83 29.21 9.94
C THR A 132 -0.37 30.06 10.33
N THR A 133 -1.59 29.52 10.28
CA THR A 133 -2.83 30.26 10.54
C THR A 133 -3.42 30.01 11.92
N HIS A 134 -2.93 29.02 12.66
CA HIS A 134 -3.47 28.53 13.94
C HIS A 134 -4.95 28.13 13.86
N ARG A 135 -5.46 27.85 12.67
CA ARG A 135 -6.86 27.43 12.44
C ARG A 135 -6.89 25.99 11.99
N ALA A 136 -7.56 25.15 12.75
CA ALA A 136 -7.82 23.78 12.37
C ALA A 136 -8.76 23.71 11.15
N THR A 137 -8.33 22.97 10.12
CA THR A 137 -9.14 22.70 8.92
C THR A 137 -9.64 21.26 8.92
N LEU A 138 -10.08 20.77 10.10
CA LEU A 138 -10.58 19.39 10.29
C LEU A 138 -11.62 18.96 9.22
N PRO A 139 -12.60 19.79 8.82
CA PRO A 139 -13.55 19.39 7.77
C PRO A 139 -12.86 19.04 6.45
N LEU A 140 -11.84 19.81 6.04
CA LEU A 140 -11.11 19.55 4.80
C LEU A 140 -10.27 18.27 4.89
N TYR A 141 -9.67 17.99 6.05
CA TYR A 141 -8.95 16.75 6.29
C TYR A 141 -9.88 15.54 6.15
N ASN A 142 -11.04 15.57 6.80
CA ASN A 142 -12.04 14.49 6.77
C ASN A 142 -12.59 14.26 5.35
N VAL A 143 -12.76 15.32 4.55
CA VAL A 143 -13.16 15.21 3.14
C VAL A 143 -12.06 14.48 2.34
N GLY A 144 -10.78 14.85 2.54
CA GLY A 144 -9.65 14.18 1.90
C GLY A 144 -9.58 12.70 2.24
N GLU A 145 -9.79 12.35 3.52
CA GLU A 145 -9.84 10.97 3.97
C GLU A 145 -10.99 10.19 3.32
N ALA A 146 -12.20 10.76 3.31
CA ALA A 146 -13.37 10.14 2.68
C ALA A 146 -13.14 9.89 1.18
N VAL A 147 -12.54 10.84 0.47
CA VAL A 147 -12.15 10.68 -0.95
C VAL A 147 -11.16 9.53 -1.10
N GLY A 148 -10.14 9.44 -0.22
CA GLY A 148 -9.17 8.35 -0.21
C GLY A 148 -9.82 6.98 -0.02
N VAL A 149 -10.78 6.88 0.91
CA VAL A 149 -11.54 5.63 1.15
C VAL A 149 -12.37 5.25 -0.07
N ILE A 150 -13.13 6.19 -0.66
CA ILE A 150 -13.95 5.93 -1.84
C ILE A 150 -13.08 5.51 -3.03
N ALA A 151 -11.96 6.19 -3.26
CA ALA A 151 -11.01 5.83 -4.30
C ALA A 151 -10.42 4.42 -4.08
N SER A 152 -10.10 4.07 -2.83
CA SER A 152 -9.62 2.73 -2.47
C SER A 152 -10.65 1.63 -2.75
N LEU A 153 -11.94 1.89 -2.46
CA LEU A 153 -13.03 1.00 -2.85
C LEU A 153 -13.13 0.86 -4.38
N GLY A 154 -12.97 1.96 -5.12
CA GLY A 154 -12.91 1.94 -6.58
C GLY A 154 -11.78 1.04 -7.11
N VAL A 155 -10.58 1.14 -6.52
CA VAL A 155 -9.45 0.26 -6.86
C VAL A 155 -9.77 -1.20 -6.53
N ALA A 156 -10.38 -1.49 -5.38
CA ALA A 156 -10.77 -2.85 -5.00
C ALA A 156 -11.79 -3.46 -5.98
N VAL A 157 -12.80 -2.70 -6.38
CA VAL A 157 -13.79 -3.13 -7.39
C VAL A 157 -13.12 -3.36 -8.75
N ARG A 158 -12.23 -2.45 -9.17
CA ARG A 158 -11.46 -2.61 -10.41
C ARG A 158 -10.61 -3.88 -10.37
N ALA A 159 -9.85 -4.10 -9.30
CA ALA A 159 -9.01 -5.28 -9.12
C ALA A 159 -9.85 -6.57 -9.15
N HIS A 160 -10.99 -6.58 -8.46
CA HIS A 160 -11.90 -7.72 -8.48
C HIS A 160 -12.39 -8.05 -9.89
N ARG A 161 -12.72 -7.03 -10.69
CA ARG A 161 -13.14 -7.22 -12.08
C ARG A 161 -12.00 -7.71 -13.00
N GLN A 162 -10.77 -7.20 -12.79
CA GLN A 162 -9.60 -7.59 -13.56
C GLN A 162 -9.12 -9.01 -13.24
N LEU A 163 -9.18 -9.41 -11.97
CA LEU A 163 -8.83 -10.77 -11.53
C LEU A 163 -9.74 -11.82 -12.19
N GLY A 164 -10.99 -11.46 -12.48
CA GLY A 164 -11.94 -12.37 -13.11
C GLY A 164 -12.19 -13.64 -12.28
N ARG A 165 -12.84 -14.62 -12.91
CA ARG A 165 -12.99 -15.95 -12.33
C ARG A 165 -11.84 -16.83 -12.77
N PRO A 166 -11.20 -17.57 -11.87
CA PRO A 166 -10.17 -18.52 -12.27
C PRO A 166 -10.79 -19.69 -13.05
N GLU A 167 -10.00 -20.29 -13.94
CA GLU A 167 -10.37 -21.55 -14.57
C GLU A 167 -10.21 -22.68 -13.54
N PRO A 168 -11.24 -23.55 -13.37
CA PRO A 168 -11.14 -24.70 -12.48
C PRO A 168 -9.97 -25.60 -12.87
N ARG A 169 -9.21 -26.03 -11.88
CA ARG A 169 -8.15 -27.03 -12.08
C ARG A 169 -8.57 -28.36 -11.47
N PRO A 170 -8.06 -29.50 -11.97
CA PRO A 170 -8.26 -30.79 -11.32
C PRO A 170 -7.84 -30.73 -9.86
N PHE A 171 -8.71 -31.27 -8.99
CA PHE A 171 -8.41 -31.31 -7.56
C PHE A 171 -7.39 -32.43 -7.28
N VAL A 172 -6.26 -32.06 -6.66
CA VAL A 172 -5.21 -32.97 -6.20
C VAL A 172 -5.09 -32.79 -4.70
N GLU A 173 -5.56 -33.78 -3.92
CA GLU A 173 -5.67 -33.68 -2.46
C GLU A 173 -4.34 -33.39 -1.77
N GLU A 174 -3.24 -33.94 -2.28
CA GLU A 174 -1.89 -33.78 -1.73
C GLU A 174 -1.41 -32.33 -1.70
N HIS A 175 -1.95 -31.49 -2.59
CA HIS A 175 -1.61 -30.07 -2.67
C HIS A 175 -2.39 -29.19 -1.69
N TRP A 176 -3.38 -29.75 -0.98
CA TRP A 176 -4.24 -28.99 -0.08
C TRP A 176 -3.99 -29.33 1.37
N ARG A 177 -3.73 -28.32 2.18
CA ARG A 177 -3.54 -28.43 3.63
C ARG A 177 -4.71 -27.80 4.36
N LEU A 178 -5.14 -28.41 5.48
CA LEU A 178 -6.29 -27.95 6.26
C LEU A 178 -7.55 -27.70 5.39
N GLY A 179 -7.67 -28.38 4.25
CA GLY A 179 -8.79 -28.27 3.32
C GLY A 179 -8.89 -26.99 2.49
N GLN A 180 -8.10 -25.94 2.80
CA GLN A 180 -8.21 -24.64 2.17
C GLN A 180 -6.88 -24.02 1.70
N LEU A 181 -5.75 -24.46 2.25
CA LEU A 181 -4.43 -23.88 1.93
C LEU A 181 -3.77 -24.69 0.81
N TYR A 182 -3.62 -24.08 -0.36
CA TYR A 182 -2.86 -24.68 -1.46
C TYR A 182 -1.37 -24.57 -1.21
N LYS A 183 -0.65 -25.68 -1.25
CA LYS A 183 0.80 -25.74 -1.03
C LYS A 183 1.43 -26.73 -2.03
N ASN A 184 1.92 -26.20 -3.14
CA ASN A 184 2.71 -26.97 -4.11
C ASN A 184 3.96 -26.17 -4.50
N PRO A 185 5.17 -26.58 -4.05
CA PRO A 185 6.42 -25.87 -4.39
C PRO A 185 6.81 -26.06 -5.85
N GLU A 186 6.31 -27.09 -6.54
CA GLU A 186 6.61 -27.35 -7.95
C GLU A 186 5.74 -26.51 -8.88
N ASP A 187 4.55 -26.05 -8.42
CA ASP A 187 3.71 -25.15 -9.19
C ASP A 187 4.31 -23.71 -9.14
N PRO A 188 4.75 -23.17 -10.28
CA PRO A 188 5.33 -21.81 -10.33
C PRO A 188 4.28 -20.71 -10.09
N ALA A 189 2.98 -21.04 -10.16
CA ALA A 189 1.90 -20.09 -9.97
C ALA A 189 1.85 -19.57 -8.53
N LEU A 190 1.82 -18.25 -8.36
CA LEU A 190 1.56 -17.62 -7.06
C LEU A 190 0.06 -17.59 -6.76
N PHE A 191 -0.75 -17.30 -7.78
CA PHE A 191 -2.20 -17.30 -7.69
C PHE A 191 -2.73 -18.58 -8.32
N VAL A 192 -3.56 -19.30 -7.58
CA VAL A 192 -4.19 -20.54 -8.03
C VAL A 192 -5.68 -20.49 -7.73
N PRO A 193 -6.52 -21.22 -8.49
CA PRO A 193 -7.94 -21.36 -8.16
C PRO A 193 -8.12 -21.93 -6.76
N THR A 194 -9.11 -21.45 -6.01
CA THR A 194 -9.58 -22.14 -4.80
C THR A 194 -10.13 -23.52 -5.15
N ARG A 195 -10.30 -24.39 -4.14
CA ARG A 195 -10.83 -25.74 -4.31
C ARG A 195 -12.18 -25.78 -5.05
N ASP A 196 -13.03 -24.78 -4.83
CA ASP A 196 -14.33 -24.63 -5.52
C ASP A 196 -14.24 -23.99 -6.90
N GLY A 197 -13.05 -23.60 -7.35
CA GLY A 197 -12.81 -22.93 -8.62
C GLY A 197 -13.40 -21.53 -8.76
N ARG A 198 -13.96 -20.97 -7.68
CA ARG A 198 -14.69 -19.68 -7.75
C ARG A 198 -13.84 -18.46 -7.47
N ARG A 199 -12.72 -18.64 -6.76
CA ARG A 199 -11.86 -17.54 -6.28
C ARG A 199 -10.40 -17.87 -6.50
N TRP A 200 -9.56 -16.89 -6.27
CA TRP A 200 -8.11 -17.04 -6.24
C TRP A 200 -7.62 -17.23 -4.81
N THR A 201 -6.61 -18.06 -4.63
CA THR A 201 -5.84 -18.21 -3.40
C THR A 201 -4.35 -18.16 -3.70
N LEU A 202 -3.53 -18.02 -2.67
CA LEU A 202 -2.07 -18.02 -2.81
C LEU A 202 -1.54 -19.47 -2.72
N ASN A 203 -0.49 -19.73 -3.49
CA ASN A 203 0.29 -20.94 -3.36
C ASN A 203 1.31 -20.80 -2.22
N PHE A 204 1.01 -21.34 -1.05
CA PHE A 204 1.92 -21.33 0.11
C PHE A 204 3.10 -22.30 -0.04
N GLY A 205 3.21 -23.03 -1.13
CA GLY A 205 4.45 -23.69 -1.56
C GLY A 205 5.50 -22.71 -2.05
N ARG A 206 5.10 -21.46 -2.35
CA ARG A 206 5.99 -20.36 -2.78
C ARG A 206 6.39 -19.50 -1.58
N PRO A 207 7.70 -19.24 -1.33
CA PRO A 207 8.14 -18.38 -0.23
C PRO A 207 7.52 -16.97 -0.26
N VAL A 208 7.26 -16.44 -1.46
CA VAL A 208 6.62 -15.13 -1.68
C VAL A 208 5.23 -15.08 -1.03
N ALA A 209 4.43 -16.16 -1.07
CA ALA A 209 3.12 -16.19 -0.44
C ALA A 209 3.22 -16.04 1.09
N GLY A 210 4.20 -16.69 1.71
CA GLY A 210 4.49 -16.54 3.14
C GLY A 210 4.96 -15.12 3.48
N ALA A 211 5.84 -14.55 2.67
CA ALA A 211 6.31 -13.17 2.86
C ALA A 211 5.17 -12.15 2.75
N LEU A 212 4.27 -12.30 1.77
CA LEU A 212 3.09 -11.45 1.61
C LEU A 212 2.15 -11.57 2.83
N LEU A 213 1.86 -12.78 3.29
CA LEU A 213 1.03 -12.98 4.48
C LEU A 213 1.68 -12.36 5.73
N GLY A 214 2.98 -12.60 5.93
CA GLY A 214 3.74 -12.00 7.04
C GLY A 214 3.68 -10.47 7.02
N LEU A 215 3.87 -9.86 5.84
CA LEU A 215 3.80 -8.41 5.68
C LEU A 215 2.40 -7.86 5.99
N VAL A 216 1.34 -8.53 5.51
CA VAL A 216 -0.05 -8.14 5.81
C VAL A 216 -0.33 -8.22 7.30
N LEU A 217 0.16 -9.26 7.99
CA LEU A 217 0.00 -9.39 9.44
C LEU A 217 0.76 -8.32 10.21
N VAL A 218 1.99 -8.00 9.81
CA VAL A 218 2.79 -6.93 10.44
C VAL A 218 2.12 -5.58 10.25
N LEU A 219 1.71 -5.24 9.04
CA LEU A 219 1.13 -3.92 8.74
C LEU A 219 -0.34 -3.80 9.18
N GLY A 220 -1.12 -4.86 9.05
CA GLY A 220 -2.56 -4.83 9.35
C GLY A 220 -2.90 -5.08 10.81
N VAL A 221 -2.05 -5.77 11.55
CA VAL A 221 -2.32 -6.15 12.94
C VAL A 221 -1.27 -5.59 13.90
N LEU A 222 -0.01 -5.94 13.71
CA LEU A 222 1.04 -5.62 14.68
C LEU A 222 1.29 -4.12 14.77
N ALA A 223 1.47 -3.43 13.65
CA ALA A 223 1.76 -1.99 13.65
C ALA A 223 0.62 -1.16 14.25
N PRO A 224 -0.66 -1.34 13.89
CA PRO A 224 -1.77 -0.64 14.54
C PRO A 224 -1.86 -0.95 16.04
N THR A 225 -1.68 -2.21 16.44
CA THR A 225 -1.73 -2.61 17.85
C THR A 225 -0.65 -1.92 18.67
N VAL A 226 0.59 -1.85 18.15
CA VAL A 226 1.70 -1.14 18.82
C VAL A 226 1.42 0.36 18.89
N LEU A 227 0.91 0.97 17.82
CA LEU A 227 0.59 2.40 17.81
C LEU A 227 -0.51 2.74 18.81
N ILE A 228 -1.56 1.93 18.91
CA ILE A 228 -2.64 2.08 19.89
C ILE A 228 -2.07 1.93 21.31
N ALA A 229 -1.25 0.91 21.56
CA ALA A 229 -0.65 0.68 22.88
C ALA A 229 0.28 1.83 23.31
N LEU A 230 0.99 2.46 22.36
CA LEU A 230 1.83 3.64 22.64
C LEU A 230 0.98 4.91 22.84
N ALA A 231 -0.14 5.05 22.15
CA ALA A 231 -1.03 6.20 22.30
C ALA A 231 -1.83 6.18 23.61
N LEU A 232 -2.00 5.01 24.23
CA LEU A 232 -2.71 4.84 25.50
C LEU A 232 -1.80 4.99 26.75
N ARG A 233 -0.49 5.15 26.55
CA ARG A 233 0.51 5.43 27.60
C ARG A 233 0.79 6.92 27.73
#